data_34a92be06c7a1bac6239d970bca5cbe1
#
_entry.id   34a92be06c7a1bac6239d970bca5cbe1
#
_cell.length_a   1.000
_cell.length_b   1.000
_cell.length_c   1.000
_cell.angle_alpha   90.00
_cell.angle_beta   90.00
_cell.angle_gamma   90.00
#
_symmetry.space_group_name_H-M   'P 1'
#
loop_
_entity.id
_entity.type
_entity.pdbx_description
1 polymer ?
#
loop_
_entity_poly.entity_id
_entity_poly.type
_entity_poly.pdbx_seq_one_letter_code
_entity_poly.pdbx_strand_id
1 'polypeptide(L)'
;MNNNQWLEWAKELQDLSQCALAYCKDKYDIERFQRIREISAEMAAAVVDMPVETVKGMFCAGTGYQTARIETRAAVMRDGKLLMVQEARGKWALPGGWQDYNQTVRENTVKEVLEEAGMTVRATRVIALHDYHRRNRSKVQFPYNIVKVFVLCEYITGEFAPNIETLGCGFLGPYEIPQPLATGKTTPEQIDMCFRAAADPDWAVEFD
;
A
#
# COMPACT_ATOMS: atom_id res chain seq x y z
N MET A 1 -11.19 -8.79 -25.51
CA MET A 1 -10.59 -8.86 -24.15
C MET A 1 -9.51 -7.81 -24.09
N ASN A 2 -9.46 -7.03 -23.01
CA ASN A 2 -8.41 -6.00 -22.86
C ASN A 2 -7.24 -6.58 -22.04
N ASN A 3 -6.08 -5.96 -22.15
CA ASN A 3 -4.86 -6.38 -21.44
C ASN A 3 -5.05 -6.46 -19.91
N ASN A 4 -5.96 -5.68 -19.35
CA ASN A 4 -6.24 -5.68 -17.92
C ASN A 4 -6.85 -7.03 -17.45
N GLN A 5 -7.74 -7.62 -18.25
CA GLN A 5 -8.34 -8.91 -17.92
C GLN A 5 -7.32 -10.06 -17.94
N TRP A 6 -6.38 -10.05 -18.89
CA TRP A 6 -5.29 -11.03 -18.94
C TRP A 6 -4.39 -10.95 -17.71
N LEU A 7 -4.11 -9.75 -17.25
CA LEU A 7 -3.31 -9.55 -16.05
C LEU A 7 -4.01 -10.00 -14.78
N GLU A 8 -5.32 -9.76 -14.66
CA GLU A 8 -6.11 -10.27 -13.52
C GLU A 8 -6.16 -11.80 -13.50
N TRP A 9 -6.34 -12.46 -14.64
CA TRP A 9 -6.26 -13.91 -14.70
C TRP A 9 -4.86 -14.46 -14.37
N ALA A 10 -3.81 -13.78 -14.82
CA ALA A 10 -2.45 -14.17 -14.44
C ALA A 10 -2.24 -14.10 -12.92
N LYS A 11 -2.72 -13.05 -12.26
CA LYS A 11 -2.67 -12.92 -10.79
C LYS A 11 -3.49 -14.01 -10.09
N GLU A 12 -4.68 -14.29 -10.57
CA GLU A 12 -5.54 -15.35 -10.04
C GLU A 12 -4.88 -16.73 -10.15
N LEU A 13 -4.31 -17.06 -11.31
CA LEU A 13 -3.55 -18.30 -11.51
C LEU A 13 -2.34 -18.40 -10.59
N GLN A 14 -1.63 -17.29 -10.36
CA GLN A 14 -0.52 -17.22 -9.42
C GLN A 14 -1.00 -17.49 -7.99
N ASP A 15 -2.07 -16.84 -7.56
CA ASP A 15 -2.64 -16.99 -6.23
C ASP A 15 -3.09 -18.44 -5.96
N LEU A 16 -3.91 -18.99 -6.86
CA LEU A 16 -4.39 -20.38 -6.79
C LEU A 16 -3.23 -21.37 -6.72
N SER A 17 -2.21 -21.17 -7.54
CA SER A 17 -1.04 -22.07 -7.56
C SER A 17 -0.20 -21.96 -6.29
N GLN A 18 0.02 -20.77 -5.77
CA GLN A 18 0.75 -20.57 -4.53
C GLN A 18 0.01 -21.17 -3.34
N CYS A 19 -1.31 -20.94 -3.24
CA CYS A 19 -2.15 -21.53 -2.20
C CYS A 19 -2.16 -23.06 -2.29
N ALA A 20 -2.24 -23.63 -3.50
CA ALA A 20 -2.16 -25.08 -3.69
C ALA A 20 -0.81 -25.65 -3.22
N LEU A 21 0.29 -24.99 -3.60
CA LEU A 21 1.65 -25.40 -3.19
C LEU A 21 1.88 -25.36 -1.66
N ALA A 22 1.11 -24.53 -0.94
CA ALA A 22 1.19 -24.47 0.52
C ALA A 22 0.66 -25.75 1.20
N TYR A 23 -0.23 -26.52 0.55
CA TYR A 23 -0.89 -27.71 1.12
C TYR A 23 -0.59 -28.99 0.34
N CYS A 24 -0.18 -28.90 -0.90
CA CYS A 24 0.05 -30.03 -1.78
C CYS A 24 1.23 -30.87 -1.29
N LYS A 25 1.06 -32.22 -1.28
CA LYS A 25 2.09 -33.18 -0.88
C LYS A 25 2.51 -34.11 -2.02
N ASP A 26 1.65 -34.28 -3.01
CA ASP A 26 1.94 -35.13 -4.17
C ASP A 26 2.96 -34.43 -5.08
N LYS A 27 4.02 -35.16 -5.45
CA LYS A 27 5.12 -34.60 -6.26
C LYS A 27 4.69 -34.15 -7.65
N TYR A 28 3.72 -34.83 -8.25
CA TYR A 28 3.24 -34.48 -9.58
C TYR A 28 2.34 -33.26 -9.56
N ASP A 29 1.56 -33.07 -8.48
CA ASP A 29 0.76 -31.89 -8.31
C ASP A 29 1.63 -30.68 -7.98
N ILE A 30 2.67 -30.86 -7.16
CA ILE A 30 3.68 -29.80 -6.91
C ILE A 30 4.30 -29.32 -8.23
N GLU A 31 4.74 -30.24 -9.08
CA GLU A 31 5.31 -29.91 -10.41
C GLU A 31 4.30 -29.15 -11.29
N ARG A 32 3.04 -29.60 -11.34
CA ARG A 32 1.97 -28.95 -12.10
C ARG A 32 1.70 -27.53 -11.60
N PHE A 33 1.56 -27.33 -10.29
CA PHE A 33 1.29 -26.01 -9.72
C PHE A 33 2.50 -25.07 -9.86
N GLN A 34 3.72 -25.58 -9.77
CA GLN A 34 4.91 -24.79 -10.11
C GLN A 34 4.87 -24.32 -11.56
N ARG A 35 4.52 -25.22 -12.50
CA ARG A 35 4.40 -24.85 -13.92
C ARG A 35 3.28 -23.85 -14.19
N ILE A 36 2.11 -23.98 -13.56
CA ILE A 36 1.01 -23.00 -13.68
C ILE A 36 1.47 -21.62 -13.17
N ARG A 37 2.24 -21.58 -12.08
CA ARG A 37 2.81 -20.36 -11.52
C ARG A 37 3.78 -19.67 -12.50
N GLU A 38 4.62 -20.44 -13.18
CA GLU A 38 5.51 -19.91 -14.21
C GLU A 38 4.72 -19.36 -15.40
N ILE A 39 3.71 -20.11 -15.88
CA ILE A 39 2.83 -19.66 -16.98
C ILE A 39 2.15 -18.34 -16.60
N SER A 40 1.68 -18.20 -15.37
CA SER A 40 1.07 -16.94 -14.90
C SER A 40 2.04 -15.76 -14.98
N ALA A 41 3.30 -15.96 -14.62
CA ALA A 41 4.33 -14.93 -14.73
C ALA A 41 4.69 -14.61 -16.20
N GLU A 42 4.72 -15.62 -17.07
CA GLU A 42 4.90 -15.43 -18.52
C GLU A 42 3.75 -14.62 -19.13
N MET A 43 2.50 -14.92 -18.75
CA MET A 43 1.31 -14.17 -19.18
C MET A 43 1.36 -12.71 -18.69
N ALA A 44 1.68 -12.49 -17.42
CA ALA A 44 1.81 -11.16 -16.86
C ALA A 44 2.91 -10.35 -17.54
N ALA A 45 4.08 -10.97 -17.80
CA ALA A 45 5.20 -10.34 -18.49
C ALA A 45 4.83 -9.86 -19.90
N ALA A 46 4.08 -10.66 -20.64
CA ALA A 46 3.59 -10.30 -21.97
C ALA A 46 2.60 -9.12 -21.94
N VAL A 47 1.83 -8.98 -20.86
CA VAL A 47 0.85 -7.88 -20.71
C VAL A 47 1.51 -6.57 -20.29
N VAL A 48 2.52 -6.63 -19.39
CA VAL A 48 3.15 -5.42 -18.83
C VAL A 48 4.41 -4.98 -19.59
N ASP A 49 4.80 -5.73 -20.64
CA ASP A 49 6.01 -5.49 -21.45
C ASP A 49 7.27 -5.43 -20.58
N MET A 50 7.45 -6.46 -19.76
CA MET A 50 8.61 -6.61 -18.86
C MET A 50 9.32 -7.95 -19.11
N PRO A 51 10.63 -8.06 -18.82
CA PRO A 51 11.33 -9.34 -18.89
C PRO A 51 10.68 -10.40 -17.98
N VAL A 52 10.48 -11.61 -18.51
CA VAL A 52 9.81 -12.71 -17.78
C VAL A 52 10.48 -12.99 -16.43
N GLU A 53 11.83 -12.98 -16.39
CA GLU A 53 12.56 -13.23 -15.14
C GLU A 53 12.33 -12.16 -14.07
N THR A 54 12.13 -10.91 -14.47
CA THR A 54 11.75 -9.83 -13.55
C THR A 54 10.36 -10.09 -12.96
N VAL A 55 9.40 -10.47 -13.81
CA VAL A 55 8.03 -10.78 -13.36
C VAL A 55 8.00 -12.06 -12.51
N LYS A 56 8.78 -13.09 -12.87
CA LYS A 56 8.94 -14.29 -12.02
C LYS A 56 9.48 -13.93 -10.63
N GLY A 57 10.48 -13.06 -10.55
CA GLY A 57 11.00 -12.56 -9.28
C GLY A 57 9.95 -11.86 -8.42
N MET A 58 8.96 -11.21 -9.03
CA MET A 58 7.85 -10.55 -8.32
C MET A 58 6.72 -11.53 -7.97
N PHE A 59 6.32 -12.39 -8.92
CA PHE A 59 5.17 -13.29 -8.82
C PHE A 59 5.50 -14.57 -8.03
N CYS A 60 6.67 -15.17 -8.27
CA CYS A 60 7.01 -16.48 -7.75
C CYS A 60 7.94 -16.45 -6.52
N ALA A 61 8.26 -15.29 -5.98
CA ALA A 61 9.13 -15.17 -4.80
C ALA A 61 8.47 -15.61 -3.49
N GLY A 62 7.14 -15.48 -3.38
CA GLY A 62 6.40 -15.84 -2.18
C GLY A 62 6.27 -17.35 -2.01
N THR A 63 6.19 -17.81 -0.77
CA THR A 63 5.89 -19.19 -0.38
C THR A 63 4.77 -19.21 0.65
N GLY A 64 4.10 -20.35 0.83
CA GLY A 64 2.98 -20.48 1.73
C GLY A 64 1.68 -19.89 1.19
N TYR A 65 0.65 -19.85 2.03
CA TYR A 65 -0.66 -19.31 1.64
C TYR A 65 -0.55 -17.82 1.32
N GLN A 66 -1.06 -17.41 0.17
CA GLN A 66 -1.03 -16.00 -0.21
C GLN A 66 -2.17 -15.24 0.48
N THR A 67 -1.83 -14.14 1.12
CA THR A 67 -2.78 -13.22 1.73
C THR A 67 -2.53 -11.80 1.25
N ALA A 68 -3.51 -10.91 1.44
CA ALA A 68 -3.29 -9.49 1.25
C ALA A 68 -2.22 -8.99 2.23
N ARG A 69 -1.38 -8.08 1.75
CA ARG A 69 -0.42 -7.36 2.59
C ARG A 69 -1.07 -6.11 3.16
N ILE A 70 -0.61 -5.68 4.32
CA ILE A 70 -1.11 -4.48 4.98
C ILE A 70 -0.11 -3.33 4.75
N GLU A 71 -0.66 -2.17 4.38
CA GLU A 71 0.06 -0.90 4.30
C GLU A 71 -0.66 0.12 5.16
N THR A 72 0.04 0.79 6.08
CA THR A 72 -0.56 1.84 6.91
C THR A 72 -0.33 3.22 6.33
N ARG A 73 -1.32 4.11 6.48
CA ARG A 73 -1.22 5.53 6.12
C ARG A 73 -1.74 6.39 7.26
N ALA A 74 -0.90 7.31 7.73
CA ALA A 74 -1.24 8.18 8.85
C ALA A 74 -1.89 9.48 8.35
N ALA A 75 -3.12 9.74 8.79
CA ALA A 75 -3.78 11.03 8.67
C ALA A 75 -3.47 11.87 9.93
N VAL A 76 -2.29 12.49 9.97
CA VAL A 76 -1.85 13.29 11.11
C VAL A 76 -2.41 14.70 10.98
N MET A 77 -3.24 15.09 11.94
CA MET A 77 -3.88 16.41 11.95
C MET A 77 -3.24 17.33 12.97
N ARG A 78 -3.02 18.61 12.57
CA ARG A 78 -2.61 19.71 13.44
C ARG A 78 -3.24 21.01 12.92
N ASP A 79 -3.97 21.71 13.76
CA ASP A 79 -4.61 23.02 13.46
C ASP A 79 -5.43 23.00 12.15
N GLY A 80 -6.19 21.93 11.92
CA GLY A 80 -7.02 21.72 10.71
C GLY A 80 -6.21 21.42 9.42
N LYS A 81 -4.91 21.18 9.54
CA LYS A 81 -4.02 20.82 8.45
C LYS A 81 -3.56 19.37 8.55
N LEU A 82 -3.31 18.75 7.40
CA LEU A 82 -2.89 17.36 7.25
C LEU A 82 -1.39 17.28 6.95
N LEU A 83 -0.68 16.41 7.65
CA LEU A 83 0.74 16.15 7.39
C LEU A 83 0.90 15.42 6.06
N MET A 84 1.75 15.98 5.20
CA MET A 84 2.21 15.35 3.97
C MET A 84 3.73 15.24 4.00
N VAL A 85 4.27 14.18 3.42
CA VAL A 85 5.72 13.97 3.25
C VAL A 85 6.09 13.97 1.78
N GLN A 86 7.26 14.54 1.46
CA GLN A 86 7.83 14.50 0.12
C GLN A 86 8.87 13.39 0.02
N GLU A 87 8.58 12.35 -0.73
CA GLU A 87 9.46 11.21 -0.95
C GLU A 87 10.74 11.60 -1.70
N ALA A 88 11.76 10.76 -1.67
CA ALA A 88 13.04 10.94 -2.35
C ALA A 88 12.91 11.20 -3.88
N ARG A 89 11.80 10.78 -4.50
CA ARG A 89 11.49 11.05 -5.91
C ARG A 89 10.71 12.35 -6.14
N GLY A 90 10.55 13.18 -5.13
CA GLY A 90 9.89 14.48 -5.18
C GLY A 90 8.36 14.45 -5.18
N LYS A 91 7.74 13.27 -5.07
CA LYS A 91 6.28 13.13 -4.99
C LYS A 91 5.79 13.21 -3.55
N TRP A 92 4.56 13.68 -3.38
CA TRP A 92 3.95 13.84 -2.06
C TRP A 92 2.97 12.72 -1.74
N ALA A 93 2.95 12.29 -0.48
CA ALA A 93 2.03 11.28 0.04
C ALA A 93 1.72 11.53 1.53
N LEU A 94 0.73 10.82 2.05
CA LEU A 94 0.59 10.64 3.50
C LEU A 94 1.75 9.78 4.01
N PRO A 95 2.32 10.07 5.19
CA PRO A 95 3.33 9.22 5.79
C PRO A 95 2.78 7.82 6.05
N GLY A 96 3.64 6.80 5.85
CA GLY A 96 3.28 5.41 6.05
C GLY A 96 3.89 4.45 5.02
N GLY A 97 3.90 3.18 5.38
CA GLY A 97 4.54 2.10 4.64
C GLY A 97 3.96 0.73 4.93
N TRP A 98 4.71 -0.29 4.57
CA TRP A 98 4.37 -1.67 4.84
C TRP A 98 4.32 -1.94 6.33
N GLN A 99 3.31 -2.67 6.78
CA GLN A 99 3.27 -3.11 8.17
C GLN A 99 4.34 -4.18 8.41
N ASP A 100 5.23 -3.93 9.35
CA ASP A 100 6.18 -4.92 9.85
C ASP A 100 5.43 -6.06 10.55
N TYR A 101 5.92 -7.30 10.38
CA TYR A 101 5.22 -8.49 10.87
C TYR A 101 5.05 -8.53 12.40
N ASN A 102 5.92 -7.86 13.13
CA ASN A 102 5.95 -7.82 14.60
C ASN A 102 5.30 -6.56 15.18
N GLN A 103 4.65 -5.75 14.37
CA GLN A 103 3.98 -4.52 14.78
C GLN A 103 2.47 -4.61 14.54
N THR A 104 1.73 -3.99 15.43
CA THR A 104 0.31 -3.73 15.20
C THR A 104 0.14 -2.57 14.21
N VAL A 105 -1.03 -2.43 13.61
CA VAL A 105 -1.37 -1.28 12.74
C VAL A 105 -1.08 0.05 13.44
N ARG A 106 -1.39 0.15 14.75
CA ARG A 106 -1.12 1.35 15.55
C ARG A 106 0.36 1.66 15.68
N GLU A 107 1.16 0.68 16.05
CA GLU A 107 2.61 0.83 16.25
C GLU A 107 3.30 1.15 14.93
N ASN A 108 2.96 0.44 13.86
CA ASN A 108 3.52 0.72 12.54
C ASN A 108 3.19 2.14 12.07
N THR A 109 1.93 2.58 12.24
CA THR A 109 1.54 3.94 11.85
C THR A 109 2.36 5.00 12.60
N VAL A 110 2.57 4.85 13.91
CA VAL A 110 3.36 5.78 14.72
C VAL A 110 4.83 5.76 14.31
N LYS A 111 5.38 4.56 14.08
CA LYS A 111 6.76 4.35 13.61
C LYS A 111 7.02 5.06 12.28
N GLU A 112 6.17 4.83 11.29
CA GLU A 112 6.32 5.43 9.95
C GLU A 112 6.31 6.97 10.01
N VAL A 113 5.43 7.57 10.82
CA VAL A 113 5.43 9.03 11.01
C VAL A 113 6.72 9.52 11.65
N LEU A 114 7.26 8.78 12.60
CA LEU A 114 8.53 9.13 13.24
C LEU A 114 9.70 9.03 12.24
N GLU A 115 9.76 7.96 11.46
CA GLU A 115 10.84 7.71 10.49
C GLU A 115 10.79 8.69 9.31
N GLU A 116 9.62 8.94 8.74
CA GLU A 116 9.48 9.79 7.55
C GLU A 116 9.39 11.29 7.87
N ALA A 117 8.82 11.66 9.02
CA ALA A 117 8.58 13.06 9.36
C ALA A 117 9.29 13.56 10.64
N GLY A 118 9.94 12.69 11.42
CA GLY A 118 10.58 13.07 12.68
C GLY A 118 9.60 13.46 13.79
N MET A 119 8.31 13.10 13.63
CA MET A 119 7.25 13.54 14.53
C MET A 119 6.70 12.41 15.39
N THR A 120 6.40 12.71 16.64
CA THR A 120 5.68 11.82 17.55
C THR A 120 4.19 12.12 17.47
N VAL A 121 3.40 11.06 17.27
CA VAL A 121 1.95 11.16 17.12
C VAL A 121 1.22 10.15 18.00
N ARG A 122 -0.04 10.40 18.26
CA ARG A 122 -0.95 9.44 18.88
C ARG A 122 -1.94 8.94 17.86
N ALA A 123 -1.86 7.67 17.48
CA ALA A 123 -2.86 7.03 16.62
C ALA A 123 -4.17 6.83 17.41
N THR A 124 -5.26 7.43 16.94
CA THR A 124 -6.55 7.51 17.66
C THR A 124 -7.55 6.47 17.16
N ARG A 125 -7.84 6.45 15.87
CA ARG A 125 -8.82 5.54 15.26
C ARG A 125 -8.47 5.20 13.82
N VAL A 126 -8.91 4.03 13.37
CA VAL A 126 -8.94 3.67 11.94
C VAL A 126 -10.07 4.47 11.29
N ILE A 127 -9.79 5.08 10.13
CA ILE A 127 -10.77 5.86 9.37
C ILE A 127 -11.13 5.21 8.04
N ALA A 128 -10.25 4.37 7.47
CA ALA A 128 -10.58 3.58 6.29
C ALA A 128 -9.74 2.31 6.15
N LEU A 129 -10.32 1.34 5.42
CA LEU A 129 -9.67 0.12 4.92
C LEU A 129 -9.91 0.06 3.40
N HIS A 130 -8.91 0.40 2.62
CA HIS A 130 -9.05 0.49 1.16
C HIS A 130 -8.30 -0.63 0.45
N ASP A 131 -8.96 -1.28 -0.50
CA ASP A 131 -8.31 -2.13 -1.49
C ASP A 131 -7.47 -1.26 -2.44
N TYR A 132 -6.18 -1.57 -2.53
CA TYR A 132 -5.24 -0.83 -3.38
C TYR A 132 -5.64 -0.84 -4.86
N HIS A 133 -6.05 -2.00 -5.39
CA HIS A 133 -6.36 -2.15 -6.80
C HIS A 133 -7.63 -1.41 -7.21
N ARG A 134 -8.56 -1.23 -6.28
CA ARG A 134 -9.80 -0.47 -6.49
C ARG A 134 -9.61 1.03 -6.38
N ARG A 135 -8.80 1.49 -5.42
CA ARG A 135 -8.68 2.90 -5.04
C ARG A 135 -7.46 3.61 -5.62
N ASN A 136 -6.34 2.91 -5.75
CA ASN A 136 -5.09 3.50 -6.23
C ASN A 136 -4.83 3.07 -7.68
N ARG A 137 -5.21 3.87 -8.66
CA ARG A 137 -5.00 3.63 -10.09
C ARG A 137 -3.52 3.75 -10.48
N SER A 138 -2.68 2.89 -9.91
CA SER A 138 -1.26 2.84 -10.22
C SER A 138 -0.99 1.95 -11.43
N LYS A 139 0.03 2.33 -12.22
CA LYS A 139 0.57 1.47 -13.28
C LYS A 139 1.35 0.29 -12.71
N VAL A 140 1.84 0.39 -11.48
CA VAL A 140 2.52 -0.70 -10.78
C VAL A 140 1.45 -1.67 -10.28
N GLN A 141 1.48 -2.87 -10.82
CA GLN A 141 0.56 -3.93 -10.44
C GLN A 141 1.33 -4.94 -9.59
N PHE A 142 0.91 -5.08 -8.34
CA PHE A 142 1.45 -6.11 -7.47
C PHE A 142 0.77 -7.46 -7.76
N PRO A 143 1.52 -8.59 -7.64
CA PRO A 143 0.95 -9.94 -7.80
C PRO A 143 0.08 -10.38 -6.61
N TYR A 144 -0.02 -9.57 -5.59
CA TYR A 144 -0.79 -9.79 -4.37
C TYR A 144 -1.67 -8.57 -4.09
N ASN A 145 -2.71 -8.78 -3.31
CA ASN A 145 -3.56 -7.69 -2.87
C ASN A 145 -2.92 -6.88 -1.73
N ILE A 146 -3.33 -5.63 -1.60
CA ILE A 146 -2.87 -4.74 -0.53
C ILE A 146 -4.10 -4.09 0.12
N VAL A 147 -4.20 -4.23 1.42
CA VAL A 147 -5.16 -3.49 2.24
C VAL A 147 -4.45 -2.27 2.82
N LYS A 148 -4.88 -1.08 2.42
CA LYS A 148 -4.43 0.18 3.00
C LYS A 148 -5.27 0.53 4.20
N VAL A 149 -4.63 0.67 5.34
CA VAL A 149 -5.26 1.07 6.60
C VAL A 149 -4.94 2.53 6.85
N PHE A 150 -5.95 3.39 6.81
CA PHE A 150 -5.82 4.80 7.13
C PHE A 150 -6.13 5.02 8.60
N VAL A 151 -5.20 5.65 9.31
CA VAL A 151 -5.29 5.87 10.75
C VAL A 151 -5.24 7.35 11.04
N LEU A 152 -6.28 7.87 11.71
CA LEU A 152 -6.29 9.24 12.21
C LEU A 152 -5.33 9.36 13.38
N CYS A 153 -4.47 10.37 13.33
CA CYS A 153 -3.44 10.62 14.33
C CYS A 153 -3.47 12.08 14.78
N GLU A 154 -3.22 12.28 16.06
CA GLU A 154 -2.98 13.60 16.65
C GLU A 154 -1.47 13.85 16.75
N TYR A 155 -1.04 15.02 16.32
CA TYR A 155 0.34 15.48 16.52
C TYR A 155 0.60 15.73 18.00
N ILE A 156 1.74 15.26 18.51
CA ILE A 156 2.19 15.52 19.90
C ILE A 156 3.37 16.47 19.91
N THR A 157 4.46 16.10 19.23
CA THR A 157 5.72 16.86 19.21
C THR A 157 6.61 16.40 18.07
N GLY A 158 7.74 17.08 17.89
CA GLY A 158 8.76 16.75 16.91
C GLY A 158 8.76 17.69 15.71
N GLU A 159 9.87 17.67 15.01
CA GLU A 159 10.09 18.47 13.80
C GLU A 159 10.79 17.60 12.75
N PHE A 160 10.60 17.97 11.50
CA PHE A 160 11.25 17.27 10.40
C PHE A 160 12.76 17.35 10.50
N ALA A 161 13.40 16.20 10.36
CA ALA A 161 14.84 16.10 10.13
C ALA A 161 15.08 15.35 8.80
N PRO A 162 15.97 15.84 7.93
CA PRO A 162 16.30 15.17 6.69
C PRO A 162 16.73 13.72 6.92
N ASN A 163 16.19 12.81 6.11
CA ASN A 163 16.49 11.39 6.17
C ASN A 163 16.63 10.81 4.74
N ILE A 164 16.90 9.51 4.60
CA ILE A 164 17.16 8.88 3.31
C ILE A 164 15.88 8.67 2.46
N GLU A 165 14.70 8.71 3.08
CA GLU A 165 13.43 8.38 2.44
C GLU A 165 12.63 9.63 2.08
N THR A 166 12.81 10.72 2.84
CA THR A 166 11.96 11.90 2.79
C THR A 166 12.77 13.17 2.60
N LEU A 167 12.45 13.96 1.59
CA LEU A 167 13.09 15.25 1.28
C LEU A 167 12.53 16.40 2.12
N GLY A 168 11.28 16.28 2.58
CA GLY A 168 10.60 17.30 3.35
C GLY A 168 9.22 16.83 3.80
N CYS A 169 8.63 17.57 4.72
CA CYS A 169 7.24 17.40 5.10
C CYS A 169 6.59 18.74 5.47
N GLY A 170 5.27 18.75 5.56
CA GLY A 170 4.54 19.95 5.98
C GLY A 170 3.09 19.64 6.33
N PHE A 171 2.53 20.46 7.22
CA PHE A 171 1.10 20.49 7.51
C PHE A 171 0.40 21.40 6.51
N LEU A 172 -0.49 20.85 5.71
CA LEU A 172 -1.10 21.51 4.55
C LEU A 172 -2.63 21.49 4.65
N GLY A 173 -3.25 22.60 4.29
CA GLY A 173 -4.70 22.69 4.19
C GLY A 173 -5.24 21.96 2.95
N PRO A 174 -6.56 21.75 2.85
CA PRO A 174 -7.17 20.99 1.75
C PRO A 174 -6.91 21.58 0.36
N TYR A 175 -6.65 22.89 0.27
CA TYR A 175 -6.34 23.59 -0.99
C TYR A 175 -4.83 23.83 -1.20
N GLU A 176 -3.98 23.39 -0.28
CA GLU A 176 -2.54 23.59 -0.29
C GLU A 176 -1.77 22.32 -0.69
N ILE A 177 -2.48 21.25 -1.07
CA ILE A 177 -1.88 19.94 -1.35
C ILE A 177 -0.96 20.03 -2.58
N PRO A 178 0.34 19.76 -2.42
CA PRO A 178 1.30 19.96 -3.49
C PRO A 178 1.25 18.84 -4.54
N GLN A 179 1.79 19.16 -5.71
CA GLN A 179 1.91 18.23 -6.82
C GLN A 179 3.39 18.00 -7.18
N PRO A 180 3.75 16.84 -7.75
CA PRO A 180 2.88 15.70 -8.04
C PRO A 180 2.66 14.80 -6.82
N LEU A 181 1.48 14.17 -6.74
CA LEU A 181 1.21 13.14 -5.74
C LEU A 181 1.78 11.77 -6.15
N ALA A 182 2.18 10.99 -5.16
CA ALA A 182 2.46 9.56 -5.29
C ALA A 182 1.14 8.78 -5.29
N THR A 183 0.38 8.83 -6.39
CA THR A 183 -0.98 8.28 -6.48
C THR A 183 -1.07 6.77 -6.23
N GLY A 184 0.02 6.03 -6.39
CA GLY A 184 0.13 4.65 -5.91
C GLY A 184 0.12 4.53 -4.39
N LYS A 185 0.46 5.59 -3.67
CA LYS A 185 0.47 5.62 -2.20
C LYS A 185 -0.73 6.37 -1.64
N THR A 186 -1.04 7.55 -2.18
CA THR A 186 -2.11 8.41 -1.70
C THR A 186 -2.78 9.13 -2.87
N THR A 187 -4.10 9.03 -2.99
CA THR A 187 -4.88 9.73 -4.02
C THR A 187 -5.53 11.01 -3.47
N PRO A 188 -5.96 11.95 -4.34
CA PRO A 188 -6.69 13.13 -3.91
C PRO A 188 -7.95 12.79 -3.11
N GLU A 189 -8.69 11.74 -3.50
CA GLU A 189 -9.90 11.29 -2.82
C GLU A 189 -9.60 10.76 -1.41
N GLN A 190 -8.45 10.09 -1.24
CA GLN A 190 -8.00 9.61 0.08
C GLN A 190 -7.59 10.77 0.98
N ILE A 191 -7.00 11.83 0.43
CA ILE A 191 -6.68 13.06 1.18
C ILE A 191 -7.97 13.76 1.64
N ASP A 192 -8.93 13.94 0.73
CA ASP A 192 -10.24 14.51 1.06
C ASP A 192 -10.96 13.70 2.15
N MET A 193 -10.96 12.38 2.04
CA MET A 193 -11.47 11.47 3.06
C MET A 193 -10.81 11.71 4.43
N CYS A 194 -9.49 11.93 4.49
CA CYS A 194 -8.80 12.21 5.74
C CYS A 194 -9.30 13.51 6.40
N PHE A 195 -9.50 14.57 5.62
CA PHE A 195 -10.06 15.83 6.15
C PHE A 195 -11.49 15.66 6.65
N ARG A 196 -12.34 14.95 5.89
CA ARG A 196 -13.74 14.67 6.31
C ARG A 196 -13.77 13.84 7.58
N ALA A 197 -12.99 12.78 7.66
CA ALA A 197 -12.92 11.92 8.83
C ALA A 197 -12.39 12.65 10.07
N ALA A 198 -11.47 13.59 9.89
CA ALA A 198 -10.96 14.40 11.00
C ALA A 198 -11.98 15.41 11.52
N ALA A 199 -12.85 15.92 10.66
CA ALA A 199 -13.90 16.88 11.02
C ALA A 199 -15.15 16.21 11.65
N ASP A 200 -15.34 14.92 11.46
CA ASP A 200 -16.51 14.17 11.91
C ASP A 200 -16.12 13.23 13.08
N PRO A 201 -16.53 13.54 14.33
CA PRO A 201 -16.29 12.67 15.48
C PRO A 201 -17.03 11.33 15.38
N ASP A 202 -18.14 11.26 14.65
CA ASP A 202 -18.97 10.06 14.46
C ASP A 202 -18.64 9.32 13.15
N TRP A 203 -17.51 9.62 12.54
CA TRP A 203 -17.07 9.01 11.29
C TRP A 203 -17.16 7.50 11.31
N ALA A 204 -17.96 6.94 10.43
CA ALA A 204 -17.99 5.50 10.17
C ALA A 204 -16.78 5.12 9.31
N VAL A 205 -16.08 4.02 9.69
CA VAL A 205 -14.94 3.54 8.94
C VAL A 205 -15.35 3.23 7.48
N GLU A 206 -14.69 3.90 6.52
CA GLU A 206 -14.91 3.63 5.10
C GLU A 206 -14.14 2.37 4.69
N PHE A 207 -14.78 1.40 4.04
CA PHE A 207 -14.12 0.18 3.59
C PHE A 207 -14.70 -0.36 2.29
N ASP A 208 -13.89 -1.12 1.53
CA ASP A 208 -14.28 -1.79 0.28
C ASP A 208 -14.80 -3.21 0.53
#